data_39b25f59e6f1629bdcc3205ce8197682
#
_entry.id   39b25f59e6f1629bdcc3205ce8197682
#
_cell.length_a   1.000
_cell.length_b   1.000
_cell.length_c   1.000
_cell.angle_alpha   90.00
_cell.angle_beta   90.00
_cell.angle_gamma   90.00
#
_symmetry.space_group_name_H-M   'P 1'
#
loop_
_entity.id
_entity.type
_entity.pdbx_description
1 polymer ?
#
loop_
_entity_poly.entity_id
_entity_poly.type
_entity_poly.pdbx_seq_one_letter_code
_entity_poly.pdbx_strand_id
1 'polypeptide(L)'
;RCNESILPKYLYFNLNTDSFRQNGTLNMSGSVGHKRVPKEFVLNWNIVLPSITEQTQIVQKVETYFALADEIETQVKAALENVNLLTQSILAKAFSGELSAAWRNSKVTETQGNV
;
A
#
# COMPACT_ATOMS: atom_id res chain seq x y z
N ARG A 1 -21.43 21.64 -7.08
CA ARG A 1 -21.26 21.48 -8.52
C ARG A 1 -20.02 22.28 -8.93
N CYS A 2 -19.01 21.64 -9.51
CA CYS A 2 -17.82 22.36 -10.00
C CYS A 2 -18.24 23.31 -11.13
N ASN A 3 -17.63 24.50 -11.17
CA ASN A 3 -17.72 25.40 -12.30
C ASN A 3 -16.68 25.02 -13.36
N GLU A 4 -16.65 25.73 -14.49
CA GLU A 4 -15.75 25.44 -15.61
C GLU A 4 -14.24 25.67 -15.29
N SER A 5 -13.94 26.30 -14.15
CA SER A 5 -12.57 26.66 -13.76
C SER A 5 -11.85 25.57 -12.98
N ILE A 6 -12.54 24.50 -12.54
CA ILE A 6 -11.97 23.43 -11.73
C ILE A 6 -12.39 22.04 -12.21
N LEU A 7 -11.40 21.17 -12.42
CA LEU A 7 -11.66 19.78 -12.75
C LEU A 7 -12.13 19.02 -11.51
N PRO A 8 -13.22 18.23 -11.61
CA PRO A 8 -13.73 17.45 -10.46
C PRO A 8 -12.68 16.51 -9.83
N LYS A 9 -11.84 15.87 -10.64
CA LYS A 9 -10.76 15.00 -10.15
C LYS A 9 -9.67 15.78 -9.42
N TYR A 10 -9.32 16.98 -9.91
CA TYR A 10 -8.36 17.84 -9.23
C TYR A 10 -8.87 18.24 -7.84
N LEU A 11 -10.14 18.66 -7.75
CA LEU A 11 -10.78 18.97 -6.48
C LEU A 11 -10.82 17.73 -5.57
N TYR A 12 -11.19 16.57 -6.10
CA TYR A 12 -11.23 15.32 -5.34
C TYR A 12 -9.87 15.01 -4.72
N PHE A 13 -8.77 15.07 -5.47
CA PHE A 13 -7.43 14.80 -4.93
C PHE A 13 -7.02 15.82 -3.88
N ASN A 14 -7.34 17.10 -4.08
CA ASN A 14 -7.06 18.16 -3.11
C ASN A 14 -7.78 17.91 -1.77
N LEU A 15 -9.05 17.56 -1.81
CA LEU A 15 -9.86 17.25 -0.62
C LEU A 15 -9.52 15.90 0.03
N ASN A 16 -8.72 15.06 -0.61
CA ASN A 16 -8.22 13.80 -0.04
C ASN A 16 -6.82 13.91 0.57
N THR A 17 -6.22 15.11 0.59
CA THR A 17 -4.93 15.33 1.25
C THR A 17 -5.03 15.14 2.76
N ASP A 18 -3.94 14.67 3.38
CA ASP A 18 -3.86 14.54 4.83
C ASP A 18 -4.07 15.88 5.54
N SER A 19 -3.59 16.97 4.96
CA SER A 19 -3.80 18.33 5.48
C SER A 19 -5.29 18.65 5.57
N PHE A 20 -6.08 18.41 4.52
CA PHE A 20 -7.53 18.65 4.56
C PHE A 20 -8.22 17.75 5.60
N ARG A 21 -7.87 16.47 5.65
CA ARG A 21 -8.48 15.50 6.59
C ARG A 21 -8.17 15.83 8.04
N GLN A 22 -6.91 16.14 8.37
CA GLN A 22 -6.50 16.49 9.73
C GLN A 22 -7.17 17.78 10.19
N ASN A 23 -7.14 18.83 9.37
CA ASN A 23 -7.83 20.08 9.69
C ASN A 23 -9.35 19.90 9.79
N GLY A 24 -9.95 19.08 8.93
CA GLY A 24 -11.37 18.72 9.02
C GLY A 24 -11.71 18.03 10.33
N THR A 25 -10.86 17.11 10.78
CA THR A 25 -11.03 16.41 12.06
C THR A 25 -10.97 17.37 13.26
N LEU A 26 -10.01 18.30 13.24
CA LEU A 26 -9.86 19.31 14.29
C LEU A 26 -11.06 20.28 14.38
N ASN A 27 -11.70 20.54 13.25
CA ASN A 27 -12.86 21.43 13.16
C ASN A 27 -14.21 20.71 13.27
N MET A 28 -14.22 19.40 13.55
CA MET A 28 -15.48 18.67 13.75
C MET A 28 -16.25 19.20 14.95
N SER A 29 -17.54 19.45 14.75
CA SER A 29 -18.49 19.87 15.79
C SER A 29 -19.61 18.85 15.93
N GLY A 30 -20.27 18.82 17.11
CA GLY A 30 -21.40 17.94 17.41
C GLY A 30 -21.26 17.23 18.76
N SER A 31 -22.36 16.64 19.21
CA SER A 31 -22.41 15.85 20.46
C SER A 31 -21.77 14.46 20.28
N VAL A 32 -21.49 13.80 21.41
CA VAL A 32 -20.87 12.47 21.46
C VAL A 32 -21.57 11.48 20.51
N GLY A 33 -20.82 10.93 19.56
CA GLY A 33 -21.30 9.94 18.59
C GLY A 33 -21.71 10.50 17.22
N HIS A 34 -21.89 11.82 17.05
CA HIS A 34 -22.30 12.44 15.79
C HIS A 34 -21.47 13.67 15.41
N LYS A 35 -20.14 13.52 15.40
CA LYS A 35 -19.25 14.60 14.94
C LYS A 35 -19.34 14.76 13.42
N ARG A 36 -19.47 16.00 12.96
CA ARG A 36 -19.55 16.37 11.55
C ARG A 36 -18.57 17.49 11.24
N VAL A 37 -18.00 17.46 10.04
CA VAL A 37 -17.25 18.59 9.51
C VAL A 37 -18.25 19.70 9.15
N PRO A 38 -18.11 20.93 9.69
CA PRO A 38 -19.01 22.03 9.35
C PRO A 38 -18.89 22.38 7.86
N LYS A 39 -20.01 22.77 7.27
CA LYS A 39 -20.06 23.24 5.87
C LYS A 39 -19.13 24.43 5.65
N GLU A 40 -19.07 25.33 6.62
CA GLU A 40 -18.24 26.55 6.60
C GLU A 40 -16.74 26.21 6.50
N PHE A 41 -16.27 25.12 7.14
CA PHE A 41 -14.90 24.64 7.00
C PHE A 41 -14.59 24.29 5.55
N VAL A 42 -15.47 23.53 4.89
CA VAL A 42 -15.27 23.09 3.50
C VAL A 42 -15.31 24.27 2.54
N LEU A 43 -16.23 25.23 2.76
CA LEU A 43 -16.38 26.43 1.91
C LEU A 43 -15.21 27.39 2.03
N ASN A 44 -14.58 27.47 3.21
CA ASN A 44 -13.45 28.37 3.49
C ASN A 44 -12.09 27.68 3.28
N TRP A 45 -12.07 26.44 2.83
CA TRP A 45 -10.81 25.75 2.53
C TRP A 45 -10.14 26.35 1.31
N ASN A 46 -8.91 26.82 1.48
CA ASN A 46 -8.14 27.44 0.42
C ASN A 46 -7.51 26.38 -0.49
N ILE A 47 -7.84 26.44 -1.76
CA ILE A 47 -7.29 25.58 -2.81
C ILE A 47 -6.51 26.47 -3.78
N VAL A 48 -5.27 26.05 -4.08
CA VAL A 48 -4.52 26.65 -5.20
C VAL A 48 -5.18 26.21 -6.50
N LEU A 49 -5.56 27.15 -7.34
CA LEU A 49 -6.29 26.89 -8.58
C LEU A 49 -5.45 27.26 -9.80
N PRO A 50 -4.64 26.34 -10.33
CA PRO A 50 -3.89 26.56 -11.56
C PRO A 50 -4.79 26.52 -12.80
N SER A 51 -4.22 26.76 -13.98
CA SER A 51 -4.96 26.65 -15.24
C SER A 51 -5.54 25.24 -15.43
N ILE A 52 -6.63 25.12 -16.19
CA ILE A 52 -7.26 23.82 -16.50
C ILE A 52 -6.26 22.84 -17.14
N THR A 53 -5.39 23.33 -18.00
CA THR A 53 -4.33 22.53 -18.61
C THR A 53 -3.37 21.97 -17.56
N GLU A 54 -2.95 22.79 -16.61
CA GLU A 54 -2.07 22.38 -15.52
C GLU A 54 -2.78 21.40 -14.55
N GLN A 55 -4.05 21.66 -14.21
CA GLN A 55 -4.86 20.73 -13.43
C GLN A 55 -4.94 19.35 -14.10
N THR A 56 -5.10 19.31 -15.43
CA THR A 56 -5.13 18.06 -16.21
C THR A 56 -3.80 17.31 -16.10
N GLN A 57 -2.67 18.02 -16.21
CA GLN A 57 -1.34 17.41 -16.06
C GLN A 57 -1.11 16.88 -14.65
N ILE A 58 -1.55 17.61 -13.63
CA ILE A 58 -1.45 17.17 -12.23
C ILE A 58 -2.28 15.90 -12.02
N VAL A 59 -3.53 15.88 -12.47
CA VAL A 59 -4.41 14.71 -12.34
C VAL A 59 -3.81 13.48 -13.02
N GLN A 60 -3.31 13.62 -14.26
CA GLN A 60 -2.68 12.52 -14.99
C GLN A 60 -1.45 11.96 -14.25
N LYS A 61 -0.60 12.82 -13.72
CA LYS A 61 0.58 12.38 -12.93
C LYS A 61 0.17 11.65 -11.66
N VAL A 62 -0.82 12.17 -10.94
CA VAL A 62 -1.32 11.53 -9.71
C VAL A 62 -1.90 10.14 -10.02
N GLU A 63 -2.70 10.02 -11.08
CA GLU A 63 -3.24 8.73 -11.51
C GLU A 63 -2.15 7.74 -11.93
N THR A 64 -1.11 8.20 -12.61
CA THR A 64 0.06 7.37 -12.97
C THR A 64 0.78 6.84 -11.73
N TYR A 65 1.00 7.70 -10.72
CA TYR A 65 1.65 7.27 -9.48
C TYR A 65 0.78 6.31 -8.67
N PHE A 66 -0.53 6.48 -8.64
CA PHE A 66 -1.41 5.50 -7.99
C PHE A 66 -1.39 4.15 -8.70
N ALA A 67 -1.44 4.14 -10.03
CA ALA A 67 -1.31 2.88 -10.79
C ALA A 67 0.03 2.17 -10.50
N LEU A 68 1.12 2.91 -10.41
CA LEU A 68 2.43 2.36 -10.04
C LEU A 68 2.43 1.81 -8.61
N ALA A 69 1.81 2.51 -7.67
CA ALA A 69 1.68 2.05 -6.28
C ALA A 69 0.87 0.74 -6.19
N ASP A 70 -0.24 0.63 -6.91
CA ASP A 70 -1.06 -0.58 -6.98
C ASP A 70 -0.29 -1.76 -7.58
N GLU A 71 0.54 -1.52 -8.61
CA GLU A 71 1.41 -2.54 -9.19
C GLU A 71 2.44 -3.04 -8.17
N ILE A 72 3.12 -2.13 -7.48
CA ILE A 72 4.11 -2.46 -6.44
C ILE A 72 3.44 -3.25 -5.31
N GLU A 73 2.26 -2.84 -4.85
CA GLU A 73 1.51 -3.55 -3.82
C GLU A 73 1.19 -4.99 -4.25
N THR A 74 0.80 -5.18 -5.49
CA THR A 74 0.53 -6.51 -6.07
C THR A 74 1.78 -7.37 -6.09
N GLN A 75 2.93 -6.82 -6.51
CA GLN A 75 4.22 -7.52 -6.52
C GLN A 75 4.67 -7.91 -5.10
N VAL A 76 4.51 -7.02 -4.12
CA VAL A 76 4.84 -7.29 -2.71
C VAL A 76 3.98 -8.41 -2.14
N LYS A 77 2.67 -8.41 -2.42
CA LYS A 77 1.77 -9.50 -1.99
C LYS A 77 2.18 -10.84 -2.58
N ALA A 78 2.49 -10.90 -3.87
CA ALA A 78 2.96 -12.12 -4.53
C ALA A 78 4.30 -12.61 -3.97
N ALA A 79 5.23 -11.69 -3.71
CA ALA A 79 6.51 -12.03 -3.09
C ALA A 79 6.34 -12.60 -1.68
N LEU A 80 5.44 -12.03 -0.88
CA LEU A 80 5.13 -12.52 0.47
C LEU A 80 4.51 -13.93 0.44
N GLU A 81 3.61 -14.21 -0.50
CA GLU A 81 3.07 -15.57 -0.72
C GLU A 81 4.19 -16.56 -1.05
N ASN A 82 5.09 -16.21 -1.96
CA ASN A 82 6.23 -17.05 -2.33
C ASN A 82 7.14 -17.35 -1.13
N VAL A 83 7.42 -16.36 -0.29
CA VAL A 83 8.20 -16.55 0.94
C VAL A 83 7.49 -17.50 1.90
N ASN A 84 6.18 -17.38 2.07
CA ASN A 84 5.41 -18.29 2.92
C ASN A 84 5.43 -19.74 2.39
N LEU A 85 5.26 -19.92 1.08
CA LEU A 85 5.34 -21.24 0.43
C LEU A 85 6.75 -21.84 0.57
N LEU A 86 7.81 -21.04 0.38
CA LEU A 86 9.18 -21.48 0.55
C LEU A 86 9.44 -21.92 2.00
N THR A 87 8.98 -21.16 2.98
CA THR A 87 9.10 -21.50 4.40
C THR A 87 8.45 -22.86 4.70
N GLN A 88 7.24 -23.09 4.22
CA GLN A 88 6.55 -24.38 4.39
C GLN A 88 7.31 -25.53 3.69
N SER A 89 7.83 -25.30 2.51
CA SER A 89 8.64 -26.27 1.77
C SER A 89 9.93 -26.64 2.53
N ILE A 90 10.64 -25.64 3.06
CA ILE A 90 11.86 -25.87 3.86
C ILE A 90 11.53 -26.71 5.11
N LEU A 91 10.47 -26.37 5.83
CA LEU A 91 10.04 -27.12 7.02
C LEU A 91 9.66 -28.55 6.66
N ALA A 92 8.90 -28.76 5.59
CA ALA A 92 8.55 -30.10 5.12
C ALA A 92 9.79 -30.95 4.80
N LYS A 93 10.76 -30.39 4.09
CA LYS A 93 12.03 -31.06 3.77
C LYS A 93 12.90 -31.30 4.99
N ALA A 94 12.91 -30.39 5.95
CA ALA A 94 13.63 -30.57 7.21
C ALA A 94 13.10 -31.76 8.01
N PHE A 95 11.79 -31.86 8.19
CA PHE A 95 11.16 -32.89 8.98
C PHE A 95 10.98 -34.22 8.24
N SER A 96 11.02 -34.25 6.91
CA SER A 96 11.10 -35.52 6.15
C SER A 96 12.51 -36.10 6.18
N GLY A 97 13.51 -35.38 6.67
CA GLY A 97 14.91 -35.81 6.68
C GLY A 97 15.65 -35.60 5.34
N GLU A 98 15.01 -34.98 4.34
CA GLU A 98 15.61 -34.72 3.03
C GLU A 98 16.80 -33.79 3.13
N LEU A 99 16.72 -32.71 3.96
CA LEU A 99 17.82 -31.75 4.14
C LEU A 99 19.07 -32.37 4.76
N SER A 100 18.95 -33.41 5.55
CA SER A 100 20.09 -34.09 6.20
C SER A 100 20.52 -35.40 5.48
N ALA A 101 19.94 -35.70 4.33
CA ALA A 101 20.21 -36.94 3.61
C ALA A 101 21.71 -37.06 3.19
N ALA A 102 22.30 -35.98 2.68
CA ALA A 102 23.73 -35.96 2.29
C ALA A 102 24.63 -36.18 3.51
N TRP A 103 24.35 -35.59 4.63
CA TRP A 103 25.07 -35.79 5.89
C TRP A 103 24.95 -37.23 6.42
N ARG A 104 23.77 -37.85 6.38
CA ARG A 104 23.61 -39.25 6.75
C ARG A 104 24.40 -40.20 5.85
N ASN A 105 24.39 -39.98 4.54
CA ASN A 105 25.11 -40.79 3.59
C ASN A 105 26.64 -40.72 3.78
N SER A 106 27.19 -39.52 4.10
CA SER A 106 28.61 -39.36 4.38
C SER A 106 29.04 -40.13 5.65
N LYS A 107 28.20 -40.16 6.68
CA LYS A 107 28.45 -40.91 7.92
C LYS A 107 28.43 -42.45 7.72
N VAL A 108 27.57 -42.96 6.87
CA VAL A 108 27.54 -44.39 6.53
C VAL A 108 28.82 -44.84 5.81
N THR A 109 29.37 -44.04 4.92
CA THR A 109 30.63 -44.34 4.21
C THR A 109 31.83 -44.32 5.16
N GLU A 110 31.89 -43.40 6.13
CA GLU A 110 32.98 -43.38 7.15
C GLU A 110 32.95 -44.64 8.03
N THR A 111 31.77 -45.19 8.36
CA THR A 111 31.65 -46.37 9.20
C THR A 111 32.00 -47.67 8.48
N GLN A 112 31.83 -47.74 7.16
CA GLN A 112 32.19 -48.91 6.34
C GLN A 112 33.66 -48.92 5.91
N GLY A 113 34.38 -47.82 6.03
CA GLY A 113 35.82 -47.71 5.70
C GLY A 113 36.78 -48.08 6.84
N ASN A 114 36.28 -48.50 8.01
CA ASN A 114 37.10 -48.76 9.19
C ASN A 114 36.93 -50.21 9.70
N VAL A 115 36.92 -51.14 8.74
CA VAL A 115 36.98 -52.58 9.03
C VAL A 115 38.25 -53.13 8.37
#